data_b854bf72beadafbd32d7a0231f8acdd5
#
_entry.id   b854bf72beadafbd32d7a0231f8acdd5
#
_cell.length_a   1.000
_cell.length_b   1.000
_cell.length_c   1.000
_cell.angle_alpha   90.00
_cell.angle_beta   90.00
_cell.angle_gamma   90.00
#
_symmetry.space_group_name_H-M   'P 1'
#
loop_
_entity.id
_entity.type
_entity.pdbx_description
1 polymer ?
#
loop_
_entity_poly.entity_id
_entity_poly.type
_entity_poly.pdbx_seq_one_letter_code
_entity_poly.pdbx_strand_id
1 'polypeptide(L)'
;MYVSPTMTGEGAAFVYNGYNEWCNPYELSITLNGELKTTDHQVVTSLNVAEKIDLEGDGKICPEINQFTSDTFKATNGDVLPYASFTPEKDDKKNALVVWLHGAGEGGTNPEIAYLGNKVTSLISDEFQSNFQGAYVLVPQCPEGYGWPVDKDGNYTSGATPSKWRESLFELIDNYVTSRPDIDANRIIIGGCSNGGNMVYDMVLSHMGYFAAAFPMCHEFDINTVTDEQLNYLKTFPVWSTYTLGDSSSYKGSIPIVEKMKEIGATNFHYSQFDNASDVTGRFFGDPSDPTILDTTGTSKIPLQYDGHWAWTLF
;
A
#
# COMPACT_ATOMS: atom_id res chain seq x y z
N MET A 1 -3.53 0.05 30.35
CA MET A 1 -4.90 -0.18 29.86
C MET A 1 -4.90 0.12 28.38
N TYR A 2 -5.34 -0.81 27.56
CA TYR A 2 -5.50 -0.57 26.12
C TYR A 2 -6.94 -0.18 25.86
N VAL A 3 -7.15 0.92 25.16
CA VAL A 3 -8.47 1.35 24.70
C VAL A 3 -8.49 1.19 23.19
N SER A 4 -9.40 0.36 22.70
CA SER A 4 -9.65 0.24 21.26
C SER A 4 -10.89 1.07 20.96
N PRO A 5 -10.77 2.22 20.29
CA PRO A 5 -11.94 3.02 19.92
C PRO A 5 -12.76 2.28 18.88
N THR A 6 -14.07 2.51 18.89
CA THR A 6 -14.96 2.04 17.82
C THR A 6 -14.65 2.84 16.55
N MET A 7 -14.41 2.14 15.45
CA MET A 7 -14.03 2.74 14.15
C MET A 7 -15.21 3.35 13.38
N THR A 8 -16.39 3.36 13.93
CA THR A 8 -17.64 3.80 13.28
C THR A 8 -18.39 4.80 14.14
N GLY A 9 -19.05 5.75 13.49
CA GLY A 9 -19.92 6.73 14.14
C GLY A 9 -19.41 8.16 14.00
N GLU A 10 -20.27 9.10 14.36
CA GLU A 10 -19.92 10.53 14.40
C GLU A 10 -18.77 10.76 15.39
N GLY A 11 -17.68 11.36 14.95
CA GLY A 11 -16.46 11.55 15.74
C GLY A 11 -15.51 10.35 15.75
N ALA A 12 -15.72 9.32 14.90
CA ALA A 12 -14.72 8.28 14.70
C ALA A 12 -13.40 8.90 14.20
N ALA A 13 -12.30 8.40 14.75
CA ALA A 13 -10.96 8.91 14.42
C ALA A 13 -10.58 8.70 12.95
N PHE A 14 -11.33 7.88 12.25
CA PHE A 14 -11.06 7.45 10.90
C PHE A 14 -12.24 7.76 10.00
N VAL A 15 -12.25 8.95 9.44
CA VAL A 15 -13.19 9.36 8.40
C VAL A 15 -12.42 9.56 7.12
N TYR A 16 -12.66 8.72 6.13
CA TYR A 16 -12.14 8.92 4.78
C TYR A 16 -12.99 9.96 4.07
N ASN A 17 -12.48 11.17 3.91
CA ASN A 17 -13.14 12.24 3.17
C ASN A 17 -12.35 12.71 1.95
N GLY A 18 -11.46 11.90 1.46
CA GLY A 18 -10.83 12.07 0.18
C GLY A 18 -9.32 12.22 0.21
N TYR A 19 -8.69 12.98 1.10
CA TYR A 19 -7.25 13.19 1.00
C TYR A 19 -6.62 13.62 2.32
N ASN A 20 -5.54 12.95 2.73
CA ASN A 20 -4.69 13.32 3.87
C ASN A 20 -5.35 13.31 5.25
N GLU A 21 -6.50 12.67 5.42
CA GLU A 21 -7.18 12.66 6.71
C GLU A 21 -6.66 11.60 7.68
N TRP A 22 -5.91 10.66 7.17
CA TRP A 22 -5.20 9.67 7.96
C TRP A 22 -4.28 10.27 9.03
N CYS A 23 -3.85 11.50 8.83
CA CYS A 23 -2.94 12.23 9.70
C CYS A 23 -3.61 13.31 10.54
N ASN A 24 -4.93 13.48 10.44
CA ASN A 24 -5.61 14.45 11.25
C ASN A 24 -5.64 13.99 12.71
N PRO A 25 -5.17 14.83 13.66
CA PRO A 25 -5.27 14.49 15.06
C PRO A 25 -6.74 14.41 15.46
N TYR A 26 -7.09 13.40 16.21
CA TYR A 26 -8.42 13.30 16.83
C TYR A 26 -8.30 13.56 18.33
N GLU A 27 -9.34 14.15 18.90
CA GLU A 27 -9.44 14.35 20.34
C GLU A 27 -10.02 13.10 20.99
N LEU A 28 -9.29 12.52 21.92
CA LEU A 28 -9.75 11.42 22.74
C LEU A 28 -10.00 11.90 24.19
N SER A 29 -11.25 11.82 24.63
CA SER A 29 -11.57 12.00 26.04
C SER A 29 -12.00 10.67 26.67
N ILE A 30 -11.45 10.37 27.83
CA ILE A 30 -11.82 9.16 28.58
C ILE A 30 -12.36 9.59 29.95
N THR A 31 -13.60 9.20 30.24
CA THR A 31 -14.23 9.42 31.54
C THR A 31 -14.37 8.09 32.26
N LEU A 32 -13.95 8.03 33.53
CA LEU A 32 -14.18 6.87 34.38
C LEU A 32 -15.61 6.88 34.92
N ASN A 33 -16.41 5.91 34.51
CA ASN A 33 -17.78 5.73 34.96
C ASN A 33 -17.88 4.72 36.14
N GLY A 34 -16.90 4.73 37.03
CA GLY A 34 -16.86 3.83 38.17
C GLY A 34 -15.48 3.75 38.83
N GLU A 35 -15.37 2.94 39.85
CA GLU A 35 -14.10 2.70 40.53
C GLU A 35 -13.26 1.69 39.75
N LEU A 36 -12.11 2.11 39.20
CA LEU A 36 -11.13 1.22 38.62
C LEU A 36 -10.06 0.87 39.70
N LYS A 37 -9.64 -0.40 39.71
CA LYS A 37 -8.55 -0.88 40.52
C LYS A 37 -7.46 -1.49 39.65
N THR A 38 -6.23 -1.25 40.03
CA THR A 38 -5.06 -1.94 39.48
C THR A 38 -5.04 -3.40 39.95
N THR A 39 -4.17 -4.22 39.35
CA THR A 39 -4.03 -5.64 39.75
C THR A 39 -3.56 -5.83 41.17
N ASP A 40 -2.91 -4.82 41.77
CA ASP A 40 -2.51 -4.75 43.18
C ASP A 40 -3.57 -4.05 44.07
N HIS A 41 -4.81 -3.92 43.58
CA HIS A 41 -5.98 -3.37 44.27
C HIS A 41 -5.92 -1.86 44.59
N GLN A 42 -4.97 -1.12 44.05
CA GLN A 42 -4.93 0.34 44.21
C GLN A 42 -6.08 0.98 43.38
N VAL A 43 -6.76 1.96 44.00
CA VAL A 43 -7.82 2.71 43.36
C VAL A 43 -7.21 3.73 42.38
N VAL A 44 -7.65 3.70 41.10
CA VAL A 44 -7.27 4.70 40.11
C VAL A 44 -8.17 5.91 40.31
N THR A 45 -7.62 7.01 40.74
CA THR A 45 -8.36 8.25 41.03
C THR A 45 -8.34 9.25 39.89
N SER A 46 -7.43 9.09 38.92
CA SER A 46 -7.34 9.92 37.74
C SER A 46 -6.71 9.14 36.57
N LEU A 47 -7.09 9.51 35.36
CA LEU A 47 -6.43 9.07 34.13
C LEU A 47 -5.81 10.30 33.47
N ASN A 48 -4.52 10.24 33.18
CA ASN A 48 -3.92 11.17 32.26
C ASN A 48 -4.05 10.56 30.86
N VAL A 49 -4.82 11.22 30.01
CA VAL A 49 -4.91 10.92 28.58
C VAL A 49 -4.03 11.91 27.87
N ALA A 50 -3.11 11.45 27.05
CA ALA A 50 -2.37 12.35 26.19
C ALA A 50 -3.37 13.03 25.23
N GLU A 51 -3.40 14.35 25.24
CA GLU A 51 -4.28 15.14 24.35
C GLU A 51 -3.91 14.96 22.89
N LYS A 52 -2.72 14.44 22.63
CA LYS A 52 -2.20 14.18 21.30
C LYS A 52 -1.35 12.90 21.32
N ILE A 53 -1.55 12.03 20.34
CA ILE A 53 -0.61 10.95 20.09
C ILE A 53 0.65 11.61 19.54
N ASP A 54 1.71 11.60 20.32
CA ASP A 54 3.03 12.03 19.88
C ASP A 54 3.66 10.87 19.09
N LEU A 55 3.58 10.97 17.77
CA LEU A 55 4.18 10.00 16.87
C LEU A 55 5.72 10.12 16.81
N GLU A 56 6.28 11.19 17.37
CA GLU A 56 7.73 11.40 17.39
C GLU A 56 8.37 10.95 18.72
N GLY A 57 7.57 10.69 19.75
CA GLY A 57 8.04 10.27 21.06
C GLY A 57 8.15 8.76 21.24
N ASP A 58 8.55 8.34 22.47
CA ASP A 58 8.68 6.93 22.88
C ASP A 58 7.35 6.16 22.91
N GLY A 59 6.25 6.81 22.56
CA GLY A 59 4.89 6.26 22.59
C GLY A 59 4.36 5.75 21.25
N LYS A 60 5.21 5.61 20.24
CA LYS A 60 4.78 5.06 18.92
C LYS A 60 4.22 3.64 19.06
N ILE A 61 2.97 3.47 18.62
CA ILE A 61 2.25 2.19 18.69
C ILE A 61 2.68 1.26 17.55
N CYS A 62 3.23 1.80 16.46
CA CYS A 62 3.70 1.06 15.30
C CYS A 62 5.24 1.14 15.23
N PRO A 63 5.98 0.14 15.74
CA PRO A 63 7.45 0.15 15.75
C PRO A 63 8.04 0.12 14.34
N GLU A 64 7.27 -0.32 13.35
CA GLU A 64 7.67 -0.35 11.95
C GLU A 64 7.93 1.06 11.39
N ILE A 65 7.22 2.08 11.90
CA ILE A 65 7.42 3.49 11.49
C ILE A 65 8.87 3.93 11.73
N ASN A 66 9.47 3.48 12.83
CA ASN A 66 10.85 3.85 13.18
C ASN A 66 11.91 3.25 12.25
N GLN A 67 11.54 2.29 11.41
CA GLN A 67 12.44 1.62 10.47
C GLN A 67 12.44 2.30 9.11
N PHE A 68 11.44 3.15 8.83
CA PHE A 68 11.41 3.95 7.61
C PHE A 68 12.06 5.32 7.83
N THR A 69 12.71 5.81 6.80
CA THR A 69 13.17 7.20 6.69
C THR A 69 12.36 7.91 5.63
N SER A 70 11.97 9.15 5.88
CA SER A 70 11.22 9.98 4.92
C SER A 70 12.12 11.06 4.34
N ASP A 71 11.98 11.32 3.03
CA ASP A 71 12.72 12.35 2.31
C ASP A 71 11.89 12.85 1.11
N THR A 72 12.44 13.78 0.35
CA THR A 72 11.86 14.30 -0.88
C THR A 72 12.85 14.25 -2.02
N PHE A 73 12.37 13.91 -3.21
CA PHE A 73 13.14 13.94 -4.44
C PHE A 73 12.64 15.06 -5.36
N LYS A 74 13.55 15.87 -5.88
CA LYS A 74 13.20 16.88 -6.87
C LYS A 74 13.63 16.41 -8.25
N ALA A 75 12.66 16.14 -9.11
CA ALA A 75 12.87 15.73 -10.49
C ALA A 75 13.39 16.89 -11.37
N THR A 76 13.94 16.56 -12.52
CA THR A 76 14.52 17.55 -13.46
C THR A 76 13.48 18.51 -14.03
N ASN A 77 12.23 18.08 -14.14
CA ASN A 77 11.10 18.91 -14.57
C ASN A 77 10.58 19.85 -13.46
N GLY A 78 11.11 19.73 -12.25
CA GLY A 78 10.76 20.55 -11.08
C GLY A 78 9.75 19.93 -10.14
N ASP A 79 9.17 18.78 -10.46
CA ASP A 79 8.30 18.04 -9.55
C ASP A 79 9.05 17.64 -8.28
N VAL A 80 8.32 17.64 -7.16
CA VAL A 80 8.85 17.22 -5.86
C VAL A 80 8.02 16.03 -5.39
N LEU A 81 8.67 14.85 -5.31
CA LEU A 81 8.04 13.62 -4.85
C LEU A 81 8.51 13.28 -3.45
N PRO A 82 7.61 13.28 -2.45
CA PRO A 82 7.91 12.70 -1.14
C PRO A 82 8.06 11.19 -1.28
N TYR A 83 8.91 10.59 -0.44
CA TYR A 83 9.02 9.13 -0.35
C TYR A 83 9.47 8.70 1.03
N ALA A 84 9.12 7.46 1.39
CA ALA A 84 9.71 6.76 2.50
C ALA A 84 10.60 5.62 1.98
N SER A 85 11.60 5.24 2.77
CA SER A 85 12.45 4.12 2.43
C SER A 85 12.93 3.33 3.65
N PHE A 86 13.07 2.02 3.45
CA PHE A 86 13.68 1.10 4.39
C PHE A 86 15.01 0.60 3.81
N THR A 87 16.01 0.55 4.66
CA THR A 87 17.35 0.01 4.31
C THR A 87 17.57 -1.28 5.11
N PRO A 88 17.83 -2.43 4.45
CA PRO A 88 18.10 -3.67 5.15
C PRO A 88 19.41 -3.60 5.95
N GLU A 89 19.63 -4.56 6.84
CA GLU A 89 20.91 -4.69 7.50
C GLU A 89 22.04 -4.83 6.47
N LYS A 90 23.14 -4.13 6.72
CA LYS A 90 24.26 -4.11 5.82
C LYS A 90 24.94 -5.48 5.78
N ASP A 91 25.08 -6.02 4.59
CA ASP A 91 25.86 -7.22 4.31
C ASP A 91 26.89 -6.94 3.19
N ASP A 92 27.61 -7.98 2.77
CA ASP A 92 28.60 -7.89 1.68
C ASP A 92 28.01 -8.17 0.29
N LYS A 93 26.66 -8.18 0.16
CA LYS A 93 25.96 -8.51 -1.08
C LYS A 93 25.25 -7.29 -1.66
N LYS A 94 24.84 -7.40 -2.91
CA LYS A 94 23.88 -6.51 -3.50
C LYS A 94 22.47 -7.00 -3.23
N ASN A 95 21.61 -6.10 -2.73
CA ASN A 95 20.25 -6.41 -2.32
C ASN A 95 19.23 -5.99 -3.39
N ALA A 96 18.10 -6.65 -3.42
CA ALA A 96 16.98 -6.24 -4.26
C ALA A 96 16.42 -4.88 -3.81
N LEU A 97 15.75 -4.19 -4.73
CA LEU A 97 14.88 -3.06 -4.40
C LEU A 97 13.43 -3.45 -4.67
N VAL A 98 12.57 -3.24 -3.68
CA VAL A 98 11.11 -3.33 -3.83
C VAL A 98 10.54 -1.93 -3.80
N VAL A 99 9.87 -1.54 -4.88
CA VAL A 99 9.16 -0.27 -4.99
C VAL A 99 7.67 -0.54 -4.78
N TRP A 100 7.03 0.20 -3.89
CA TRP A 100 5.59 0.13 -3.67
C TRP A 100 4.89 1.42 -4.05
N LEU A 101 3.83 1.30 -4.87
CA LEU A 101 3.00 2.41 -5.31
C LEU A 101 1.62 2.33 -4.66
N HIS A 102 1.28 3.35 -3.89
CA HIS A 102 0.05 3.43 -3.10
C HIS A 102 -1.21 3.59 -3.95
N GLY A 103 -2.38 3.33 -3.36
CA GLY A 103 -3.68 3.51 -3.96
C GLY A 103 -4.20 4.95 -3.94
N ALA A 104 -5.45 5.13 -4.40
CA ALA A 104 -6.14 6.42 -4.33
C ALA A 104 -6.31 6.88 -2.88
N GLY A 105 -6.22 8.20 -2.66
CA GLY A 105 -6.41 8.81 -1.35
C GLY A 105 -5.19 8.77 -0.43
N GLU A 106 -4.12 8.07 -0.82
CA GLU A 106 -2.87 7.98 -0.05
C GLU A 106 -1.80 8.96 -0.55
N GLY A 107 -2.12 9.79 -1.55
CA GLY A 107 -1.26 10.86 -2.03
C GLY A 107 -1.14 12.02 -1.05
N GLY A 108 -0.17 12.91 -1.29
CA GLY A 108 0.07 14.09 -0.46
C GLY A 108 1.54 14.35 -0.20
N THR A 109 1.83 14.96 0.93
CA THR A 109 3.21 15.38 1.31
C THR A 109 3.70 14.75 2.60
N ASN A 110 3.00 13.75 3.09
CA ASN A 110 3.42 12.93 4.23
C ASN A 110 3.56 11.46 3.79
N PRO A 111 4.77 10.98 3.50
CA PRO A 111 4.98 9.63 3.00
C PRO A 111 4.64 8.52 4.01
N GLU A 112 4.42 8.83 5.28
CA GLU A 112 3.94 7.83 6.26
C GLU A 112 2.59 7.25 5.85
N ILE A 113 1.73 8.07 5.21
CA ILE A 113 0.43 7.62 4.71
C ILE A 113 0.61 6.47 3.71
N ALA A 114 1.57 6.60 2.80
CA ALA A 114 1.79 5.65 1.72
C ALA A 114 2.29 4.28 2.19
N TYR A 115 2.99 4.19 3.33
CA TYR A 115 3.45 2.90 3.87
C TYR A 115 2.64 2.38 5.06
N LEU A 116 1.83 3.21 5.71
CA LEU A 116 0.91 2.74 6.75
C LEU A 116 -0.38 2.15 6.18
N GLY A 117 -0.75 2.51 4.95
CA GLY A 117 -1.86 1.91 4.23
C GLY A 117 -1.53 0.53 3.67
N ASN A 118 -2.57 -0.23 3.31
CA ASN A 118 -2.51 -1.46 2.52
C ASN A 118 -1.48 -2.51 2.98
N LYS A 119 -1.15 -2.54 4.27
CA LYS A 119 -0.19 -3.51 4.84
C LYS A 119 1.25 -3.40 4.31
N VAL A 120 1.65 -2.25 3.80
CA VAL A 120 2.99 -2.04 3.20
C VAL A 120 4.12 -2.36 4.17
N THR A 121 3.91 -2.17 5.48
CA THR A 121 4.86 -2.58 6.52
C THR A 121 5.18 -4.08 6.52
N SER A 122 4.37 -4.92 5.86
CA SER A 122 4.71 -6.34 5.66
C SER A 122 5.97 -6.53 4.80
N LEU A 123 6.32 -5.56 3.93
CA LEU A 123 7.54 -5.61 3.12
C LEU A 123 8.83 -5.51 3.94
N ILE A 124 8.75 -5.07 5.19
CA ILE A 124 9.90 -5.00 6.11
C ILE A 124 9.84 -6.05 7.21
N SER A 125 8.84 -6.95 7.19
CA SER A 125 8.77 -8.06 8.13
C SER A 125 9.94 -9.04 7.94
N ASP A 126 10.34 -9.72 9.01
CA ASP A 126 11.39 -10.74 8.95
C ASP A 126 11.07 -11.82 7.92
N GLU A 127 9.80 -12.20 7.81
CA GLU A 127 9.34 -13.21 6.85
C GLU A 127 9.60 -12.75 5.40
N PHE A 128 9.17 -11.53 5.04
CA PHE A 128 9.40 -11.00 3.70
C PHE A 128 10.89 -10.80 3.43
N GLN A 129 11.61 -10.15 4.34
CA GLN A 129 13.02 -9.84 4.19
C GLN A 129 13.89 -11.08 4.06
N SER A 130 13.55 -12.19 4.75
CA SER A 130 14.29 -13.44 4.66
C SER A 130 14.24 -14.07 3.26
N ASN A 131 13.12 -13.91 2.53
CA ASN A 131 12.97 -14.40 1.16
C ASN A 131 13.91 -13.68 0.16
N PHE A 132 14.28 -12.45 0.44
CA PHE A 132 15.17 -11.64 -0.38
C PHE A 132 16.62 -11.64 0.12
N GLN A 133 16.89 -12.21 1.29
CA GLN A 133 18.16 -12.08 2.02
C GLN A 133 18.50 -10.58 2.29
N GLY A 134 17.47 -9.82 2.60
CA GLY A 134 17.50 -8.37 2.70
C GLY A 134 17.08 -7.67 1.40
N ALA A 135 16.13 -6.76 1.47
CA ALA A 135 15.70 -5.92 0.35
C ALA A 135 15.53 -4.48 0.81
N TYR A 136 15.97 -3.53 0.00
CA TYR A 136 15.55 -2.15 0.13
C TYR A 136 14.06 -2.03 -0.20
N VAL A 137 13.35 -1.17 0.52
CA VAL A 137 11.96 -0.83 0.20
C VAL A 137 11.87 0.67 -0.06
N LEU A 138 11.33 1.04 -1.21
CA LEU A 138 11.08 2.43 -1.59
C LEU A 138 9.58 2.63 -1.76
N VAL A 139 9.03 3.59 -1.05
CA VAL A 139 7.61 3.92 -1.06
C VAL A 139 7.44 5.39 -1.48
N PRO A 140 7.42 5.68 -2.79
CA PRO A 140 7.11 7.01 -3.28
C PRO A 140 5.68 7.40 -2.92
N GLN A 141 5.45 8.69 -2.65
CA GLN A 141 4.11 9.24 -2.51
C GLN A 141 3.82 10.21 -3.66
N CYS A 142 2.69 9.99 -4.36
CA CYS A 142 2.19 10.95 -5.32
C CYS A 142 1.87 12.27 -4.61
N PRO A 143 2.38 13.42 -5.05
CA PRO A 143 2.12 14.70 -4.37
C PRO A 143 0.67 15.13 -4.39
N GLU A 144 -0.13 14.57 -5.29
CA GLU A 144 -1.56 14.84 -5.41
C GLU A 144 -2.41 13.75 -4.78
N GLY A 145 -3.42 14.15 -4.01
CA GLY A 145 -4.21 13.26 -3.19
C GLY A 145 -4.96 12.16 -3.94
N TYR A 146 -5.36 12.38 -5.19
CA TYR A 146 -6.06 11.33 -5.96
C TYR A 146 -5.13 10.16 -6.32
N GLY A 147 -3.84 10.41 -6.54
CA GLY A 147 -2.85 9.37 -6.83
C GLY A 147 -2.24 9.43 -8.23
N TRP A 148 -1.61 8.33 -8.64
CA TRP A 148 -0.70 8.24 -9.76
C TRP A 148 -1.32 8.37 -11.16
N PRO A 149 -2.48 7.71 -11.47
CA PRO A 149 -2.95 7.59 -12.84
C PRO A 149 -3.74 8.82 -13.28
N VAL A 150 -3.06 9.94 -13.41
CA VAL A 150 -3.62 11.21 -13.92
C VAL A 150 -2.78 11.74 -15.07
N ASP A 151 -3.43 12.22 -16.13
CA ASP A 151 -2.75 12.86 -17.26
C ASP A 151 -2.33 14.31 -16.93
N LYS A 152 -1.72 14.98 -17.90
CA LYS A 152 -1.30 16.38 -17.77
C LYS A 152 -2.45 17.37 -17.55
N ASP A 153 -3.66 16.98 -17.86
CA ASP A 153 -4.87 17.79 -17.70
C ASP A 153 -5.63 17.45 -16.40
N GLY A 154 -5.10 16.49 -15.60
CA GLY A 154 -5.66 16.05 -14.34
C GLY A 154 -6.77 15.00 -14.47
N ASN A 155 -6.99 14.44 -15.67
CA ASN A 155 -7.96 13.38 -15.86
C ASN A 155 -7.38 12.03 -15.45
N TYR A 156 -8.23 11.18 -14.88
CA TYR A 156 -7.87 9.81 -14.57
C TYR A 156 -7.49 9.03 -15.84
N THR A 157 -6.41 8.26 -15.76
CA THR A 157 -5.93 7.40 -16.85
C THR A 157 -5.96 5.93 -16.44
N SER A 158 -6.36 5.07 -17.38
CA SER A 158 -6.31 3.61 -17.18
C SER A 158 -5.81 2.97 -18.46
N GLY A 159 -4.53 2.82 -18.62
CA GLY A 159 -3.97 2.20 -19.83
C GLY A 159 -2.83 2.99 -20.45
N ALA A 160 -2.80 3.07 -21.80
CA ALA A 160 -1.67 3.63 -22.55
C ALA A 160 -1.48 5.15 -22.42
N THR A 161 -2.48 5.89 -21.92
CA THR A 161 -2.32 7.33 -21.69
C THR A 161 -1.33 7.54 -20.54
N PRO A 162 -0.22 8.27 -20.77
CA PRO A 162 0.81 8.41 -19.77
C PRO A 162 0.32 9.20 -18.54
N SER A 163 0.69 8.72 -17.36
CA SER A 163 0.62 9.54 -16.16
C SER A 163 1.56 10.74 -16.29
N LYS A 164 1.12 11.91 -15.80
CA LYS A 164 2.01 13.07 -15.71
C LYS A 164 3.19 12.87 -14.75
N TRP A 165 3.05 11.90 -13.82
CA TRP A 165 4.08 11.55 -12.84
C TRP A 165 5.08 10.50 -13.32
N ARG A 166 4.88 9.91 -14.52
CA ARG A 166 5.68 8.81 -15.04
C ARG A 166 7.17 9.10 -14.97
N GLU A 167 7.59 10.19 -15.60
CA GLU A 167 9.02 10.52 -15.72
C GLU A 167 9.64 10.91 -14.38
N SER A 168 8.92 11.70 -13.57
CA SER A 168 9.40 12.13 -12.25
C SER A 168 9.53 10.94 -11.30
N LEU A 169 8.60 9.98 -11.36
CA LEU A 169 8.67 8.75 -10.58
C LEU A 169 9.85 7.86 -11.06
N PHE A 170 10.05 7.76 -12.36
CA PHE A 170 11.17 7.01 -12.90
C PHE A 170 12.52 7.62 -12.47
N GLU A 171 12.66 8.94 -12.57
CA GLU A 171 13.86 9.65 -12.11
C GLU A 171 14.14 9.41 -10.62
N LEU A 172 13.08 9.41 -9.77
CA LEU A 172 13.23 9.08 -8.35
C LEU A 172 13.76 7.65 -8.16
N ILE A 173 13.16 6.67 -8.82
CA ILE A 173 13.56 5.25 -8.71
C ILE A 173 15.00 5.06 -9.20
N ASP A 174 15.31 5.60 -10.38
CA ASP A 174 16.66 5.47 -10.97
C ASP A 174 17.73 6.18 -10.13
N ASN A 175 17.44 7.36 -9.61
CA ASN A 175 18.34 8.07 -8.68
C ASN A 175 18.54 7.26 -7.39
N TYR A 176 17.47 6.66 -6.85
CA TYR A 176 17.56 5.84 -5.64
C TYR A 176 18.46 4.62 -5.85
N VAL A 177 18.37 3.96 -7.01
CA VAL A 177 19.23 2.84 -7.40
C VAL A 177 20.67 3.28 -7.62
N THR A 178 20.88 4.29 -8.45
CA THR A 178 22.24 4.71 -8.88
C THR A 178 23.04 5.35 -7.75
N SER A 179 22.39 5.96 -6.76
CA SER A 179 23.04 6.53 -5.57
C SER A 179 23.41 5.49 -4.51
N ARG A 180 22.99 4.23 -4.65
CA ARG A 180 23.22 3.15 -3.68
C ARG A 180 23.87 1.94 -4.34
N PRO A 181 25.21 1.82 -4.27
CA PRO A 181 25.95 0.75 -4.95
C PRO A 181 25.62 -0.66 -4.43
N ASP A 182 25.01 -0.76 -3.25
CA ASP A 182 24.58 -2.01 -2.64
C ASP A 182 23.24 -2.51 -3.20
N ILE A 183 22.54 -1.72 -4.04
CA ILE A 183 21.37 -2.20 -4.76
C ILE A 183 21.80 -2.95 -6.03
N ASP A 184 21.17 -4.10 -6.27
CA ASP A 184 21.30 -4.85 -7.51
C ASP A 184 20.34 -4.30 -8.56
N ALA A 185 20.84 -3.58 -9.54
CA ALA A 185 20.05 -3.00 -10.63
C ALA A 185 19.30 -4.05 -11.49
N ASN A 186 19.65 -5.35 -11.37
CA ASN A 186 18.92 -6.43 -12.03
C ASN A 186 17.81 -7.04 -11.15
N ARG A 187 17.61 -6.51 -9.95
CA ARG A 187 16.62 -7.02 -8.99
C ARG A 187 15.72 -5.90 -8.47
N ILE A 188 15.23 -5.06 -9.38
CA ILE A 188 14.27 -4.00 -9.07
C ILE A 188 12.87 -4.54 -9.32
N ILE A 189 12.08 -4.65 -8.26
CA ILE A 189 10.71 -5.19 -8.28
C ILE A 189 9.75 -4.05 -7.98
N ILE A 190 8.66 -3.95 -8.74
CA ILE A 190 7.67 -2.89 -8.57
C ILE A 190 6.30 -3.48 -8.28
N GLY A 191 5.64 -2.99 -7.25
CA GLY A 191 4.28 -3.38 -6.87
C GLY A 191 3.42 -2.20 -6.52
N GLY A 192 2.13 -2.44 -6.40
CA GLY A 192 1.19 -1.39 -6.02
C GLY A 192 -0.25 -1.83 -6.11
N CYS A 193 -1.12 -1.13 -5.39
CA CYS A 193 -2.54 -1.45 -5.33
C CYS A 193 -3.40 -0.38 -5.99
N SER A 194 -4.54 -0.79 -6.58
CA SER A 194 -5.53 0.13 -7.13
C SER A 194 -4.89 1.11 -8.14
N ASN A 195 -4.92 2.40 -7.89
CA ASN A 195 -4.23 3.42 -8.69
C ASN A 195 -2.72 3.15 -8.81
N GLY A 196 -2.09 2.66 -7.75
CA GLY A 196 -0.69 2.21 -7.78
C GLY A 196 -0.49 1.01 -8.69
N GLY A 197 -1.42 0.07 -8.74
CA GLY A 197 -1.39 -1.06 -9.67
C GLY A 197 -1.50 -0.62 -11.13
N ASN A 198 -2.29 0.41 -11.44
CA ASN A 198 -2.31 1.04 -12.77
C ASN A 198 -0.93 1.62 -13.10
N MET A 199 -0.33 2.34 -12.13
CA MET A 199 0.97 2.96 -12.32
C MET A 199 2.09 1.94 -12.47
N VAL A 200 1.99 0.76 -11.85
CA VAL A 200 2.92 -0.36 -12.07
C VAL A 200 2.98 -0.73 -13.55
N TYR A 201 1.83 -0.91 -14.22
CA TYR A 201 1.82 -1.21 -15.66
C TYR A 201 2.31 -0.03 -16.50
N ASP A 202 1.96 1.20 -16.14
CA ASP A 202 2.48 2.40 -16.80
C ASP A 202 4.02 2.41 -16.77
N MET A 203 4.62 2.21 -15.60
CA MET A 203 6.07 2.19 -15.43
C MET A 203 6.75 1.03 -16.17
N VAL A 204 6.22 -0.18 -16.03
CA VAL A 204 6.79 -1.39 -16.66
C VAL A 204 6.75 -1.31 -18.20
N LEU A 205 5.67 -0.78 -18.76
CA LEU A 205 5.47 -0.70 -20.20
C LEU A 205 6.15 0.52 -20.85
N SER A 206 6.42 1.57 -20.09
CA SER A 206 7.16 2.73 -20.59
C SER A 206 8.68 2.56 -20.45
N HIS A 207 9.14 1.75 -19.47
CA HIS A 207 10.56 1.49 -19.21
C HIS A 207 10.85 -0.01 -19.31
N MET A 208 10.50 -0.61 -20.45
CA MET A 208 10.69 -2.04 -20.70
C MET A 208 12.15 -2.46 -20.52
N GLY A 209 12.36 -3.50 -19.72
CA GLY A 209 13.70 -4.03 -19.40
C GLY A 209 14.37 -3.39 -18.17
N TYR A 210 13.77 -2.37 -17.55
CA TYR A 210 14.31 -1.78 -16.32
C TYR A 210 13.95 -2.59 -15.07
N PHE A 211 12.71 -3.02 -14.95
CA PHE A 211 12.23 -3.80 -13.81
C PHE A 211 12.46 -5.30 -14.03
N ALA A 212 12.79 -6.02 -12.96
CA ALA A 212 12.96 -7.47 -12.98
C ALA A 212 11.64 -8.23 -12.86
N ALA A 213 10.68 -7.68 -12.12
CA ALA A 213 9.35 -8.26 -11.92
C ALA A 213 8.34 -7.20 -11.47
N ALA A 214 7.05 -7.53 -11.56
CA ALA A 214 5.96 -6.70 -11.05
C ALA A 214 4.92 -7.50 -10.27
N PHE A 215 4.29 -6.86 -9.24
CA PHE A 215 3.17 -7.42 -8.49
C PHE A 215 2.04 -6.39 -8.31
N PRO A 216 1.30 -6.10 -9.39
CA PRO A 216 0.15 -5.20 -9.36
C PRO A 216 -1.05 -5.86 -8.70
N MET A 217 -1.86 -5.07 -7.98
CA MET A 217 -3.00 -5.57 -7.24
C MET A 217 -4.25 -4.73 -7.46
N CYS A 218 -5.41 -5.39 -7.60
CA CYS A 218 -6.75 -4.77 -7.62
C CYS A 218 -6.84 -3.50 -8.48
N HIS A 219 -6.27 -3.53 -9.69
CA HIS A 219 -6.11 -2.38 -10.57
C HIS A 219 -7.20 -2.31 -11.64
N GLU A 220 -7.32 -1.14 -12.26
CA GLU A 220 -8.22 -0.85 -13.40
C GLU A 220 -7.47 -0.63 -14.72
N PHE A 221 -6.20 -1.07 -14.84
CA PHE A 221 -5.43 -0.87 -16.06
C PHE A 221 -6.08 -1.56 -17.26
N ASP A 222 -6.34 -0.80 -18.35
CA ASP A 222 -6.96 -1.32 -19.55
C ASP A 222 -5.93 -1.92 -20.52
N ILE A 223 -5.84 -3.23 -20.53
CA ILE A 223 -4.90 -3.98 -21.37
C ILE A 223 -5.18 -3.83 -22.88
N ASN A 224 -6.38 -3.41 -23.27
CA ASN A 224 -6.72 -3.22 -24.69
C ASN A 224 -6.12 -1.96 -25.30
N THR A 225 -5.53 -1.10 -24.47
CA THR A 225 -4.91 0.16 -24.93
C THR A 225 -3.43 0.03 -25.24
N VAL A 226 -2.81 -1.11 -24.93
CA VAL A 226 -1.37 -1.33 -25.13
C VAL A 226 -1.04 -1.75 -26.55
N THR A 227 0.20 -1.49 -26.98
CA THR A 227 0.69 -1.88 -28.30
C THR A 227 1.02 -3.36 -28.39
N ASP A 228 1.14 -3.89 -29.62
CA ASP A 228 1.60 -5.28 -29.83
C ASP A 228 3.00 -5.53 -29.27
N GLU A 229 3.89 -4.53 -29.31
CA GLU A 229 5.23 -4.60 -28.72
C GLU A 229 5.15 -4.76 -27.20
N GLN A 230 4.32 -3.97 -26.53
CA GLN A 230 4.08 -4.05 -25.08
C GLN A 230 3.44 -5.39 -24.68
N LEU A 231 2.48 -5.89 -25.48
CA LEU A 231 1.90 -7.23 -25.27
C LEU A 231 2.96 -8.34 -25.39
N ASN A 232 3.81 -8.25 -26.40
CA ASN A 232 4.91 -9.21 -26.58
C ASN A 232 5.92 -9.16 -25.44
N TYR A 233 6.17 -7.98 -24.88
CA TYR A 233 7.01 -7.83 -23.70
C TYR A 233 6.36 -8.49 -22.48
N LEU A 234 5.10 -8.17 -22.18
CA LEU A 234 4.36 -8.77 -21.05
C LEU A 234 4.24 -10.30 -21.14
N LYS A 235 4.29 -10.87 -22.34
CA LYS A 235 4.21 -12.32 -22.55
C LYS A 235 5.29 -13.10 -21.78
N THR A 236 6.46 -12.50 -21.59
CA THR A 236 7.61 -13.14 -20.91
C THR A 236 8.07 -12.42 -19.66
N PHE A 237 7.59 -11.20 -19.43
CA PHE A 237 7.94 -10.40 -18.27
C PHE A 237 7.31 -11.01 -16.99
N PRO A 238 8.08 -11.14 -15.89
CA PRO A 238 7.58 -11.72 -14.65
C PRO A 238 6.52 -10.82 -14.01
N VAL A 239 5.29 -11.31 -13.91
CA VAL A 239 4.19 -10.64 -13.21
C VAL A 239 3.49 -11.61 -12.27
N TRP A 240 3.20 -11.15 -11.06
CA TRP A 240 2.24 -11.81 -10.18
C TRP A 240 1.11 -10.84 -9.83
N SER A 241 -0.02 -10.98 -10.48
CA SER A 241 -1.21 -10.15 -10.25
C SER A 241 -2.08 -10.75 -9.15
N THR A 242 -2.51 -9.93 -8.19
CA THR A 242 -3.39 -10.37 -7.10
C THR A 242 -4.68 -9.57 -7.11
N TYR A 243 -5.80 -10.23 -6.93
CA TYR A 243 -7.12 -9.57 -6.90
C TYR A 243 -8.17 -10.40 -6.18
N THR A 244 -9.28 -9.74 -5.79
CA THR A 244 -10.45 -10.41 -5.24
C THR A 244 -11.68 -10.17 -6.11
N LEU A 245 -12.60 -11.13 -6.09
CA LEU A 245 -13.89 -11.00 -6.78
C LEU A 245 -14.84 -10.01 -6.07
N GLY A 246 -14.61 -9.76 -4.79
CA GLY A 246 -15.35 -8.74 -4.04
C GLY A 246 -14.96 -7.30 -4.38
N ASP A 247 -13.84 -7.09 -5.09
CA ASP A 247 -13.35 -5.77 -5.47
C ASP A 247 -13.80 -5.42 -6.90
N SER A 248 -14.58 -4.35 -7.05
CA SER A 248 -15.11 -3.92 -8.35
C SER A 248 -14.02 -3.49 -9.34
N SER A 249 -12.86 -3.02 -8.89
CA SER A 249 -11.74 -2.64 -9.75
C SER A 249 -11.15 -3.85 -10.48
N SER A 250 -11.23 -5.04 -9.86
CA SER A 250 -10.74 -6.29 -10.45
C SER A 250 -11.42 -6.63 -11.76
N TYR A 251 -12.70 -6.31 -11.92
CA TYR A 251 -13.45 -6.57 -13.15
C TYR A 251 -13.09 -5.63 -14.31
N LYS A 252 -12.56 -4.44 -13.99
CA LYS A 252 -12.17 -3.44 -14.99
C LYS A 252 -10.75 -3.67 -15.54
N GLY A 253 -9.85 -4.18 -14.71
CA GLY A 253 -8.44 -4.31 -15.08
C GLY A 253 -7.85 -5.69 -14.80
N SER A 254 -7.88 -6.17 -13.56
CA SER A 254 -7.16 -7.41 -13.17
C SER A 254 -7.67 -8.65 -13.91
N ILE A 255 -8.99 -8.84 -14.03
CA ILE A 255 -9.56 -10.00 -14.74
C ILE A 255 -9.30 -9.90 -16.26
N PRO A 256 -9.59 -8.78 -16.94
CA PRO A 256 -9.28 -8.62 -18.36
C PRO A 256 -7.81 -8.88 -18.70
N ILE A 257 -6.89 -8.45 -17.87
CA ILE A 257 -5.46 -8.69 -18.10
C ILE A 257 -5.10 -10.16 -17.98
N VAL A 258 -5.63 -10.87 -16.96
CA VAL A 258 -5.43 -12.31 -16.79
C VAL A 258 -5.97 -13.08 -18.01
N GLU A 259 -7.14 -12.72 -18.51
CA GLU A 259 -7.74 -13.33 -19.68
C GLU A 259 -6.87 -13.08 -20.93
N LYS A 260 -6.40 -11.84 -21.12
CA LYS A 260 -5.53 -11.47 -22.23
C LYS A 260 -4.19 -12.21 -22.17
N MET A 261 -3.58 -12.34 -21.00
CA MET A 261 -2.32 -13.07 -20.85
C MET A 261 -2.49 -14.57 -21.13
N LYS A 262 -3.61 -15.15 -20.77
CA LYS A 262 -3.96 -16.54 -21.16
C LYS A 262 -4.13 -16.68 -22.68
N GLU A 263 -4.86 -15.75 -23.30
CA GLU A 263 -5.11 -15.74 -24.75
C GLU A 263 -3.81 -15.72 -25.56
N ILE A 264 -2.85 -14.86 -25.20
CA ILE A 264 -1.58 -14.73 -25.92
C ILE A 264 -0.53 -15.77 -25.50
N GLY A 265 -0.84 -16.66 -24.56
CA GLY A 265 0.07 -17.68 -24.07
C GLY A 265 1.26 -17.12 -23.32
N ALA A 266 1.02 -16.21 -22.38
CA ALA A 266 2.06 -15.69 -21.51
C ALA A 266 2.66 -16.79 -20.64
N THR A 267 3.99 -16.81 -20.55
CA THR A 267 4.73 -17.91 -19.89
C THR A 267 5.21 -17.57 -18.49
N ASN A 268 5.21 -16.28 -18.12
CA ASN A 268 5.71 -15.81 -16.84
C ASN A 268 4.74 -14.84 -16.15
N PHE A 269 3.46 -14.96 -16.48
CA PHE A 269 2.38 -14.23 -15.85
C PHE A 269 1.64 -15.16 -14.90
N HIS A 270 1.68 -14.82 -13.61
CA HIS A 270 1.01 -15.54 -12.54
C HIS A 270 -0.09 -14.67 -11.95
N TYR A 271 -1.09 -15.30 -11.36
CA TYR A 271 -2.13 -14.57 -10.65
C TYR A 271 -2.69 -15.36 -9.47
N SER A 272 -3.11 -14.64 -8.43
CA SER A 272 -3.88 -15.16 -7.31
C SER A 272 -5.23 -14.47 -7.26
N GLN A 273 -6.30 -15.27 -7.35
CA GLN A 273 -7.67 -14.82 -7.24
C GLN A 273 -8.27 -15.29 -5.92
N PHE A 274 -8.87 -14.39 -5.19
CA PHE A 274 -9.59 -14.68 -3.96
C PHE A 274 -11.05 -14.27 -4.12
N ASP A 275 -11.98 -14.90 -3.38
CA ASP A 275 -13.37 -14.48 -3.37
C ASP A 275 -13.51 -13.15 -2.60
N ASN A 276 -12.94 -13.10 -1.41
CA ASN A 276 -12.84 -11.91 -0.56
C ASN A 276 -11.58 -11.99 0.31
N ALA A 277 -11.13 -10.83 0.81
CA ALA A 277 -10.13 -10.78 1.87
C ALA A 277 -10.83 -10.74 3.23
N SER A 278 -10.54 -11.68 4.11
CA SER A 278 -11.11 -11.76 5.46
C SER A 278 -10.11 -11.33 6.52
N ASP A 279 -10.60 -10.75 7.62
CA ASP A 279 -9.75 -10.50 8.78
C ASP A 279 -9.26 -11.81 9.40
N VAL A 280 -7.95 -12.06 9.30
CA VAL A 280 -7.28 -13.23 9.86
C VAL A 280 -6.80 -13.01 11.30
N THR A 281 -6.90 -11.78 11.82
CA THR A 281 -6.42 -11.44 13.16
C THR A 281 -7.36 -11.91 14.26
N GLY A 282 -8.62 -12.22 13.91
CA GLY A 282 -9.68 -12.55 14.85
C GLY A 282 -10.10 -11.37 15.74
N ARG A 283 -9.83 -10.14 15.31
CA ARG A 283 -10.17 -8.91 16.04
C ARG A 283 -11.44 -8.26 15.55
N PHE A 284 -11.71 -8.38 14.25
CA PHE A 284 -12.85 -7.73 13.62
C PHE A 284 -13.82 -8.76 13.05
N PHE A 285 -15.10 -8.54 13.29
CA PHE A 285 -16.16 -9.42 12.82
C PHE A 285 -17.14 -8.62 11.97
N GLY A 286 -17.65 -9.25 10.92
CA GLY A 286 -18.67 -8.69 10.05
C GLY A 286 -20.07 -8.95 10.56
N ASP A 287 -21.03 -8.10 10.17
CA ASP A 287 -22.44 -8.32 10.44
C ASP A 287 -22.91 -9.63 9.79
N PRO A 288 -23.72 -10.47 10.48
CA PRO A 288 -24.22 -11.72 9.90
C PRO A 288 -25.05 -11.56 8.63
N SER A 289 -25.61 -10.37 8.39
CA SER A 289 -26.39 -10.08 7.18
C SER A 289 -25.52 -9.56 6.03
N ASP A 290 -24.39 -8.95 6.34
CA ASP A 290 -23.39 -8.45 5.39
C ASP A 290 -22.00 -8.46 6.03
N PRO A 291 -21.16 -9.47 5.75
CA PRO A 291 -19.83 -9.57 6.36
C PRO A 291 -18.86 -8.41 6.06
N THR A 292 -19.18 -7.53 5.11
CA THR A 292 -18.38 -6.34 4.82
C THR A 292 -18.66 -5.18 5.78
N ILE A 293 -19.73 -5.29 6.56
CA ILE A 293 -20.11 -4.29 7.57
C ILE A 293 -19.54 -4.72 8.92
N LEU A 294 -18.85 -3.82 9.61
CA LEU A 294 -18.30 -4.10 10.93
C LEU A 294 -19.42 -4.41 11.93
N ASP A 295 -19.33 -5.57 12.61
CA ASP A 295 -20.21 -5.89 13.73
C ASP A 295 -19.84 -5.05 14.97
N THR A 296 -20.62 -4.01 15.21
CA THR A 296 -20.47 -3.14 16.39
C THR A 296 -21.10 -3.72 17.66
N THR A 297 -21.86 -4.82 17.55
CA THR A 297 -22.52 -5.47 18.69
C THR A 297 -21.64 -6.50 19.38
N GLY A 298 -20.59 -6.97 18.70
CA GLY A 298 -19.66 -7.99 19.20
C GLY A 298 -20.29 -9.39 19.30
N THR A 299 -21.42 -9.62 18.63
CA THR A 299 -22.13 -10.90 18.68
C THR A 299 -21.79 -11.84 17.54
N SER A 300 -21.30 -11.31 16.41
CA SER A 300 -20.90 -12.11 15.26
C SER A 300 -19.64 -12.92 15.53
N LYS A 301 -19.55 -14.07 14.86
CA LYS A 301 -18.33 -14.90 14.77
C LYS A 301 -17.81 -14.97 13.33
N ILE A 302 -18.38 -14.18 12.42
CA ILE A 302 -17.99 -14.12 11.03
C ILE A 302 -16.86 -13.10 10.92
N PRO A 303 -15.66 -13.49 10.45
CA PRO A 303 -14.58 -12.50 10.23
C PRO A 303 -15.04 -11.37 9.32
N LEU A 304 -14.62 -10.14 9.62
CA LEU A 304 -14.87 -9.00 8.74
C LEU A 304 -14.26 -9.28 7.36
N GLN A 305 -15.01 -9.00 6.31
CA GLN A 305 -14.53 -9.14 4.94
C GLN A 305 -14.24 -7.77 4.34
N TYR A 306 -13.08 -7.66 3.70
CA TYR A 306 -12.64 -6.46 3.00
C TYR A 306 -12.85 -6.61 1.50
N ASP A 307 -12.88 -5.51 0.78
CA ASP A 307 -12.99 -5.49 -0.69
C ASP A 307 -11.74 -6.01 -1.44
N GLY A 308 -10.71 -6.35 -0.72
CA GLY A 308 -9.61 -7.14 -1.24
C GLY A 308 -8.30 -6.42 -1.51
N HIS A 309 -8.18 -5.13 -1.23
CA HIS A 309 -6.93 -4.40 -1.40
C HIS A 309 -5.75 -4.96 -0.57
N TRP A 310 -6.00 -5.88 0.37
CA TRP A 310 -4.98 -6.54 1.18
C TRP A 310 -4.66 -7.98 0.75
N ALA A 311 -5.29 -8.44 -0.34
CA ALA A 311 -5.14 -9.83 -0.76
C ALA A 311 -3.70 -10.24 -1.08
N TRP A 312 -2.83 -9.31 -1.46
CA TRP A 312 -1.42 -9.56 -1.75
C TRP A 312 -0.62 -10.10 -0.55
N THR A 313 -1.08 -9.86 0.67
CA THR A 313 -0.43 -10.38 1.89
C THR A 313 -0.81 -11.82 2.21
N LEU A 314 -1.63 -12.45 1.38
CA LEU A 314 -2.13 -13.82 1.59
C LEU A 314 -1.36 -14.87 0.79
N PHE A 315 -0.30 -14.51 0.07
CA PHE A 315 0.51 -15.45 -0.70
C PHE A 315 2.00 -15.33 -0.40
#